data_12caa4e751c3e7eba5ede458bf966d58
#
_entry.id   12caa4e751c3e7eba5ede458bf966d58
#
_cell.length_a   1.000
_cell.length_b   1.000
_cell.length_c   1.000
_cell.angle_alpha   90.00
_cell.angle_beta   90.00
_cell.angle_gamma   90.00
#
_symmetry.space_group_name_H-M   'P 1'
#
loop_
_entity.id
_entity.type
_entity.pdbx_description
1 polymer ?
#
loop_
_entity_poly.entity_id
_entity_poly.type
_entity_poly.pdbx_seq_one_letter_code
_entity_poly.pdbx_strand_id
1 'polypeptide(L)'
;GSVLSVSEALTNLVWAPMAEGMDSISLSANWMWPCRSQEGEDARLYTAVKALSDFCCALQINVPTGKDSLSMTQKYPDGSKVIAPGTVIVSAGGEVSDVKKVVSPVLVNNEKTTIYHIDFSFDTLKLGGSAFAQSLGKVGDEVPTVQDAEYFRDAFLAVQELVNKGLILAGHDISAGGLITTLLEMCFANVEGGMEINLDKMKEHDLVKILFSENPGIVIQVSDKHKEEVKQILEDAGVGYVKIGKPTDERHILVSKDDATYQFGIDYMR
;
A
#
# COMPACT_ATOMS: atom_id res chain seq x y z
N GLY A 1 -2.65 10.21 8.11
CA GLY A 1 -3.23 10.29 6.74
C GLY A 1 -2.24 10.83 5.70
N SER A 2 -1.63 12.00 5.94
CA SER A 2 -0.79 12.68 4.93
C SER A 2 0.41 11.84 4.47
N VAL A 3 1.13 11.21 5.41
CA VAL A 3 2.26 10.30 5.08
C VAL A 3 1.74 9.09 4.30
N LEU A 4 0.63 8.49 4.72
CA LEU A 4 0.04 7.34 4.02
C LEU A 4 -0.41 7.68 2.60
N SER A 5 -0.98 8.89 2.37
CA SER A 5 -1.37 9.30 1.02
C SER A 5 -0.17 9.44 0.07
N VAL A 6 0.98 9.90 0.58
CA VAL A 6 2.24 9.93 -0.19
C VAL A 6 2.74 8.52 -0.43
N SER A 7 2.77 7.68 0.62
CA SER A 7 3.25 6.30 0.53
C SER A 7 2.46 5.50 -0.50
N GLU A 8 1.12 5.59 -0.48
CA GLU A 8 0.24 4.91 -1.41
C GLU A 8 0.45 5.40 -2.85
N ALA A 9 0.57 6.71 -3.06
CA ALA A 9 0.87 7.25 -4.39
C ALA A 9 2.19 6.70 -4.94
N LEU A 10 3.20 6.48 -4.10
CA LEU A 10 4.49 5.91 -4.48
C LEU A 10 4.44 4.40 -4.70
N THR A 11 3.75 3.65 -3.82
CA THR A 11 3.60 2.19 -4.01
C THR A 11 2.76 1.84 -5.23
N ASN A 12 1.87 2.74 -5.67
CA ASN A 12 1.18 2.60 -6.96
C ASN A 12 2.11 2.80 -8.17
N LEU A 13 3.18 3.59 -8.05
CA LEU A 13 4.16 3.81 -9.14
C LEU A 13 5.28 2.77 -9.18
N VAL A 14 5.54 2.06 -8.08
CA VAL A 14 6.71 1.18 -7.94
C VAL A 14 6.78 0.06 -8.98
N TRP A 15 5.67 -0.26 -9.61
CA TRP A 15 5.51 -1.31 -10.63
C TRP A 15 6.04 -0.94 -12.01
N ALA A 16 6.32 0.33 -12.25
CA ALA A 16 6.95 0.81 -13.48
C ALA A 16 8.44 1.09 -13.23
N PRO A 17 9.34 0.76 -14.18
CA PRO A 17 10.76 1.08 -14.04
C PRO A 17 10.97 2.58 -14.18
N MET A 18 11.09 3.29 -13.07
CA MET A 18 11.33 4.72 -13.04
C MET A 18 12.71 5.05 -13.62
N ALA A 19 12.81 6.10 -14.45
CA ALA A 19 14.03 6.41 -15.20
C ALA A 19 15.24 6.71 -14.29
N GLU A 20 15.00 7.43 -13.19
CA GLU A 20 16.01 7.79 -12.19
C GLU A 20 15.52 7.42 -10.76
N GLY A 21 14.82 6.29 -10.61
CA GLY A 21 14.23 5.89 -9.35
C GLY A 21 13.29 6.96 -8.80
N MET A 22 13.37 7.28 -7.51
CA MET A 22 12.54 8.31 -6.89
C MET A 22 12.81 9.73 -7.42
N ASP A 23 14.00 10.01 -7.94
CA ASP A 23 14.38 11.34 -8.39
C ASP A 23 13.62 11.77 -9.66
N SER A 24 13.05 10.81 -10.41
CA SER A 24 12.16 11.08 -11.55
C SER A 24 10.70 11.31 -11.17
N ILE A 25 10.35 11.25 -9.87
CA ILE A 25 8.96 11.37 -9.40
C ILE A 25 8.68 12.78 -8.87
N SER A 26 7.52 13.32 -9.26
CA SER A 26 6.97 14.55 -8.70
C SER A 26 5.54 14.32 -8.21
N LEU A 27 5.16 15.05 -7.16
CA LEU A 27 3.84 14.93 -6.54
C LEU A 27 3.02 16.20 -6.75
N SER A 28 1.69 16.04 -6.71
CA SER A 28 0.73 17.13 -6.55
C SER A 28 -0.15 16.82 -5.36
N ALA A 29 -0.30 17.77 -4.44
CA ALA A 29 -1.10 17.60 -3.23
C ALA A 29 -2.32 18.54 -3.22
N ASN A 30 -3.52 17.97 -3.14
CA ASN A 30 -4.76 18.71 -3.04
C ASN A 30 -5.38 18.55 -1.66
N TRP A 31 -5.64 19.68 -1.01
CA TRP A 31 -6.17 19.74 0.35
C TRP A 31 -7.62 20.20 0.32
N MET A 32 -8.53 19.41 0.90
CA MET A 32 -9.92 19.76 1.10
C MET A 32 -10.19 19.78 2.59
N TRP A 33 -10.43 20.99 3.15
CA TRP A 33 -10.43 21.17 4.59
C TRP A 33 -11.49 22.18 5.06
N PRO A 34 -12.13 21.95 6.20
CA PRO A 34 -13.16 22.87 6.71
C PRO A 34 -12.61 23.99 7.62
N CYS A 35 -11.41 24.51 7.38
CA CYS A 35 -10.71 25.47 8.25
C CYS A 35 -11.57 26.69 8.63
N ARG A 36 -12.39 27.17 7.70
CA ARG A 36 -13.25 28.35 7.92
C ARG A 36 -14.56 28.03 8.64
N SER A 37 -14.81 26.76 8.91
CA SER A 37 -16.10 26.28 9.42
C SER A 37 -16.02 25.67 10.81
N GLN A 38 -14.80 25.38 11.29
CA GLN A 38 -14.56 24.66 12.54
C GLN A 38 -13.33 25.21 13.25
N GLU A 39 -13.44 25.39 14.56
CA GLU A 39 -12.33 25.76 15.42
C GLU A 39 -11.29 24.63 15.46
N GLY A 40 -9.99 24.98 15.37
CA GLY A 40 -8.87 24.05 15.43
C GLY A 40 -8.52 23.34 14.12
N GLU A 41 -9.37 23.46 13.08
CA GLU A 41 -9.12 22.80 11.81
C GLU A 41 -7.94 23.40 11.01
N ASP A 42 -7.64 24.66 11.22
CA ASP A 42 -6.44 25.31 10.68
C ASP A 42 -5.14 24.74 11.27
N ALA A 43 -5.12 24.49 12.60
CA ALA A 43 -3.99 23.83 13.25
C ALA A 43 -3.84 22.37 12.80
N ARG A 44 -4.95 21.66 12.59
CA ARG A 44 -4.93 20.30 12.04
C ARG A 44 -4.42 20.29 10.60
N LEU A 45 -4.85 21.22 9.76
CA LEU A 45 -4.33 21.36 8.40
C LEU A 45 -2.82 21.64 8.41
N TYR A 46 -2.36 22.59 9.23
CA TYR A 46 -0.93 22.87 9.36
C TYR A 46 -0.13 21.63 9.72
N THR A 47 -0.59 20.86 10.71
CA THR A 47 0.06 19.62 11.15
C THR A 47 0.09 18.58 10.03
N ALA A 48 -1.00 18.44 9.28
CA ALA A 48 -1.11 17.51 8.16
C ALA A 48 -0.18 17.89 7.00
N VAL A 49 -0.12 19.18 6.65
CA VAL A 49 0.79 19.70 5.62
C VAL A 49 2.24 19.53 6.04
N LYS A 50 2.56 19.85 7.31
CA LYS A 50 3.91 19.69 7.85
C LYS A 50 4.37 18.23 7.78
N ALA A 51 3.53 17.29 8.17
CA ALA A 51 3.86 15.85 8.11
C ALA A 51 4.14 15.38 6.67
N LEU A 52 3.34 15.81 5.69
CA LEU A 52 3.59 15.54 4.28
C LEU A 52 4.91 16.15 3.81
N SER A 53 5.13 17.42 4.14
CA SER A 53 6.36 18.16 3.76
C SER A 53 7.61 17.50 4.34
N ASP A 54 7.61 17.19 5.64
CA ASP A 54 8.74 16.56 6.31
C ASP A 54 9.07 15.19 5.66
N PHE A 55 8.04 14.40 5.35
CA PHE A 55 8.22 13.10 4.70
C PHE A 55 8.73 13.24 3.26
N CYS A 56 8.16 14.14 2.46
CA CYS A 56 8.64 14.39 1.09
C CYS A 56 10.08 14.92 1.07
N CYS A 57 10.45 15.81 2.02
CA CYS A 57 11.82 16.28 2.17
C CYS A 57 12.79 15.14 2.52
N ALA A 58 12.40 14.24 3.42
CA ALA A 58 13.20 13.07 3.78
C ALA A 58 13.38 12.09 2.61
N LEU A 59 12.34 11.92 1.79
CA LEU A 59 12.39 11.14 0.55
C LEU A 59 13.10 11.85 -0.61
N GLN A 60 13.37 13.16 -0.49
CA GLN A 60 13.92 14.02 -1.55
C GLN A 60 13.00 14.11 -2.79
N ILE A 61 11.69 14.03 -2.59
CA ILE A 61 10.69 14.16 -3.66
C ILE A 61 10.08 15.54 -3.63
N ASN A 62 9.95 16.20 -4.79
CA ASN A 62 9.36 17.50 -4.91
C ASN A 62 7.83 17.46 -5.00
N VAL A 63 7.18 18.52 -4.53
CA VAL A 63 5.74 18.77 -4.66
C VAL A 63 5.56 20.12 -5.34
N PRO A 64 5.78 20.21 -6.69
CA PRO A 64 5.81 21.48 -7.41
C PRO A 64 4.45 22.14 -7.53
N THR A 65 3.37 21.42 -7.33
CA THR A 65 2.00 21.93 -7.51
C THR A 65 1.02 21.32 -6.51
N GLY A 66 -0.07 22.00 -6.33
CA GLY A 66 -1.17 21.56 -5.49
C GLY A 66 -2.22 22.68 -5.38
N LYS A 67 -3.27 22.42 -4.64
CA LYS A 67 -4.31 23.41 -4.33
C LYS A 67 -5.00 23.09 -3.01
N ASP A 68 -5.73 24.05 -2.50
CA ASP A 68 -6.56 23.88 -1.33
C ASP A 68 -8.00 24.34 -1.55
N SER A 69 -8.90 23.78 -0.75
CA SER A 69 -10.30 24.20 -0.61
C SER A 69 -10.65 24.23 0.87
N LEU A 70 -10.65 25.43 1.48
CA LEU A 70 -10.67 25.59 2.94
C LEU A 70 -12.06 25.78 3.56
N SER A 71 -13.13 25.64 2.77
CA SER A 71 -14.50 25.82 3.24
C SER A 71 -15.45 24.70 2.82
N MET A 72 -14.94 23.47 2.84
CA MET A 72 -15.68 22.28 2.40
C MET A 72 -16.86 21.97 3.32
N THR A 73 -18.00 22.54 2.98
CA THR A 73 -19.24 22.41 3.74
C THR A 73 -20.42 22.40 2.77
N GLN A 74 -21.31 21.42 2.89
CA GLN A 74 -22.60 21.39 2.21
C GLN A 74 -23.67 21.98 3.12
N LYS A 75 -24.41 22.98 2.63
CA LYS A 75 -25.56 23.58 3.33
C LYS A 75 -26.85 23.12 2.66
N TYR A 76 -27.85 22.80 3.47
CA TYR A 76 -29.16 22.35 3.00
C TYR A 76 -30.24 23.42 3.23
N PRO A 77 -31.38 23.40 2.49
CA PRO A 77 -32.45 24.38 2.62
C PRO A 77 -33.11 24.45 4.00
N ASP A 78 -33.05 23.36 4.75
CA ASP A 78 -33.58 23.28 6.13
C ASP A 78 -32.65 23.92 7.17
N GLY A 79 -31.52 24.51 6.74
CA GLY A 79 -30.52 25.13 7.60
C GLY A 79 -29.48 24.14 8.16
N SER A 80 -29.64 22.85 7.92
CA SER A 80 -28.63 21.87 8.29
C SER A 80 -27.37 22.00 7.44
N LYS A 81 -26.24 21.56 7.97
CA LYS A 81 -24.96 21.55 7.25
C LYS A 81 -24.19 20.27 7.52
N VAL A 82 -23.53 19.75 6.50
CA VAL A 82 -22.56 18.68 6.59
C VAL A 82 -21.18 19.26 6.30
N ILE A 83 -20.26 19.03 7.20
CA ILE A 83 -18.87 19.48 7.10
C ILE A 83 -18.03 18.31 6.64
N ALA A 84 -17.26 18.49 5.56
CA ALA A 84 -16.37 17.45 5.07
C ALA A 84 -15.22 17.19 6.06
N PRO A 85 -14.78 15.95 6.24
CA PRO A 85 -13.55 15.66 6.96
C PRO A 85 -12.35 16.29 6.24
N GLY A 86 -11.30 16.61 7.01
CA GLY A 86 -10.02 17.03 6.43
C GLY A 86 -9.46 15.90 5.56
N THR A 87 -9.19 16.20 4.28
CA THR A 87 -8.77 15.23 3.27
C THR A 87 -7.58 15.78 2.49
N VAL A 88 -6.61 14.91 2.21
CA VAL A 88 -5.54 15.17 1.22
C VAL A 88 -5.60 14.12 0.12
N ILE A 89 -5.49 14.58 -1.12
CA ILE A 89 -5.33 13.71 -2.29
C ILE A 89 -3.95 13.99 -2.88
N VAL A 90 -3.12 12.96 -2.96
CA VAL A 90 -1.80 13.02 -3.55
C VAL A 90 -1.84 12.32 -4.91
N SER A 91 -1.37 13.02 -5.94
CA SER A 91 -1.14 12.45 -7.26
C SER A 91 0.36 12.40 -7.50
N ALA A 92 0.86 11.25 -7.98
CA ALA A 92 2.25 11.05 -8.33
C ALA A 92 2.40 10.87 -9.84
N GLY A 93 3.48 11.40 -10.40
CA GLY A 93 3.84 11.21 -11.79
C GLY A 93 5.36 11.13 -11.93
N GLY A 94 5.83 10.30 -12.85
CA GLY A 94 7.25 10.12 -13.07
C GLY A 94 7.57 9.59 -14.46
N GLU A 95 8.81 9.75 -14.88
CA GLU A 95 9.32 9.23 -16.15
C GLU A 95 9.60 7.73 -16.03
N VAL A 96 9.11 6.95 -17.00
CA VAL A 96 9.30 5.51 -17.10
C VAL A 96 10.32 5.20 -18.17
N SER A 97 11.37 4.42 -17.83
CA SER A 97 12.45 4.08 -18.74
C SER A 97 12.05 3.06 -19.82
N ASP A 98 11.18 2.10 -19.49
CA ASP A 98 10.70 1.06 -20.40
C ASP A 98 9.29 0.58 -20.02
N VAL A 99 8.28 0.99 -20.78
CA VAL A 99 6.88 0.61 -20.55
C VAL A 99 6.61 -0.89 -20.70
N LYS A 100 7.51 -1.65 -21.33
CA LYS A 100 7.38 -3.11 -21.49
C LYS A 100 7.75 -3.88 -20.22
N LYS A 101 8.42 -3.24 -19.28
CA LYS A 101 8.83 -3.82 -17.99
C LYS A 101 7.85 -3.54 -16.84
N VAL A 102 6.73 -2.89 -17.12
CA VAL A 102 5.69 -2.65 -16.12
C VAL A 102 5.14 -3.98 -15.60
N VAL A 103 5.12 -4.13 -14.28
CA VAL A 103 4.60 -5.32 -13.60
C VAL A 103 3.08 -5.24 -13.53
N SER A 104 2.40 -6.34 -13.88
CA SER A 104 0.95 -6.48 -13.76
C SER A 104 0.58 -6.97 -12.35
N PRO A 105 -0.58 -6.56 -11.79
CA PRO A 105 -1.07 -7.13 -10.54
C PRO A 105 -1.64 -8.55 -10.69
N VAL A 106 -1.86 -9.04 -11.90
CA VAL A 106 -2.55 -10.29 -12.16
C VAL A 106 -1.68 -11.50 -11.81
N LEU A 107 -2.13 -12.31 -10.87
CA LEU A 107 -1.47 -13.55 -10.47
C LEU A 107 -1.21 -14.46 -11.66
N VAL A 108 0.00 -14.99 -11.76
CA VAL A 108 0.39 -15.98 -12.78
C VAL A 108 0.19 -17.38 -12.23
N ASN A 109 -0.59 -18.23 -12.93
CA ASN A 109 -0.81 -19.63 -12.56
C ASN A 109 0.45 -20.46 -12.85
N ASN A 110 1.34 -20.53 -11.86
CA ASN A 110 2.56 -21.31 -11.92
C ASN A 110 2.95 -21.77 -10.53
N GLU A 111 2.84 -23.05 -10.25
CA GLU A 111 3.19 -23.67 -8.96
C GLU A 111 4.67 -23.52 -8.58
N LYS A 112 5.55 -23.27 -9.55
CA LYS A 112 7.01 -23.04 -9.33
C LYS A 112 7.30 -21.57 -9.09
N THR A 113 6.44 -20.93 -8.32
CA THR A 113 6.57 -19.53 -7.90
C THR A 113 6.26 -19.37 -6.41
N THR A 114 6.78 -18.31 -5.85
CA THR A 114 6.63 -17.98 -4.44
C THR A 114 6.03 -16.58 -4.32
N ILE A 115 5.13 -16.40 -3.35
CA ILE A 115 4.53 -15.12 -3.00
C ILE A 115 5.22 -14.56 -1.75
N TYR A 116 5.67 -13.31 -1.83
CA TYR A 116 6.30 -12.58 -0.75
C TYR A 116 5.49 -11.34 -0.37
N HIS A 117 5.40 -11.07 0.91
CA HIS A 117 5.03 -9.77 1.47
C HIS A 117 6.32 -8.98 1.73
N ILE A 118 6.36 -7.71 1.33
CA ILE A 118 7.47 -6.79 1.59
C ILE A 118 6.92 -5.61 2.38
N ASP A 119 7.50 -5.33 3.54
CA ASP A 119 7.12 -4.19 4.38
C ASP A 119 7.76 -2.90 3.86
N PHE A 120 6.98 -1.83 3.82
CA PHE A 120 7.42 -0.47 3.51
C PHE A 120 7.23 0.48 4.69
N SER A 121 6.56 0.04 5.74
CA SER A 121 6.15 0.92 6.84
C SER A 121 7.17 1.03 7.96
N PHE A 122 7.95 -0.03 8.22
CA PHE A 122 8.78 -0.17 9.41
C PHE A 122 7.99 0.08 10.70
N ASP A 123 6.70 -0.23 10.69
CA ASP A 123 5.76 0.01 11.79
C ASP A 123 5.06 -1.28 12.21
N THR A 124 4.52 -1.29 13.42
CA THR A 124 3.61 -2.36 13.87
C THR A 124 2.27 -2.26 13.13
N LEU A 125 1.62 -3.39 12.90
CA LEU A 125 0.33 -3.44 12.22
C LEU A 125 -0.78 -2.80 13.07
N LYS A 126 -1.52 -1.86 12.48
CA LYS A 126 -2.55 -1.06 13.16
C LYS A 126 -3.81 -0.98 12.31
N LEU A 127 -4.97 -0.99 12.96
CA LEU A 127 -6.29 -1.01 12.30
C LEU A 127 -6.99 0.35 12.29
N GLY A 128 -6.45 1.36 12.97
CA GLY A 128 -7.08 2.68 13.04
C GLY A 128 -7.21 3.34 11.67
N GLY A 129 -8.41 3.82 11.35
CA GLY A 129 -8.73 4.45 10.07
C GLY A 129 -8.95 3.48 8.90
N SER A 130 -8.66 2.19 9.06
CA SER A 130 -8.80 1.19 7.99
C SER A 130 -10.25 1.00 7.54
N ALA A 131 -10.42 0.53 6.31
CA ALA A 131 -11.73 0.14 5.77
C ALA A 131 -12.43 -0.90 6.67
N PHE A 132 -11.65 -1.82 7.27
CA PHE A 132 -12.17 -2.78 8.24
C PHE A 132 -12.75 -2.09 9.48
N ALA A 133 -12.03 -1.16 10.10
CA ALA A 133 -12.51 -0.42 11.27
C ALA A 133 -13.77 0.40 10.93
N GLN A 134 -13.78 1.06 9.77
CA GLN A 134 -14.92 1.83 9.28
C GLN A 134 -16.15 0.97 9.03
N SER A 135 -16.00 -0.24 8.48
CA SER A 135 -17.11 -1.19 8.26
C SER A 135 -17.79 -1.62 9.56
N LEU A 136 -17.05 -1.57 10.68
CA LEU A 136 -17.57 -1.85 12.03
C LEU A 136 -18.11 -0.59 12.74
N GLY A 137 -18.17 0.56 12.04
CA GLY A 137 -18.60 1.84 12.63
C GLY A 137 -17.59 2.40 13.65
N LYS A 138 -16.33 1.99 13.59
CA LYS A 138 -15.24 2.42 14.47
C LYS A 138 -14.12 3.01 13.64
N VAL A 139 -13.47 4.07 14.13
CA VAL A 139 -12.29 4.63 13.46
C VAL A 139 -11.00 4.11 14.09
N GLY A 140 -10.96 4.01 15.43
CA GLY A 140 -9.76 3.63 16.18
C GLY A 140 -8.77 4.78 16.32
N ASP A 141 -7.86 4.67 17.28
CA ASP A 141 -6.88 5.71 17.62
C ASP A 141 -5.47 5.38 17.10
N GLU A 142 -5.16 4.09 16.93
CA GLU A 142 -3.86 3.63 16.43
C GLU A 142 -3.89 3.49 14.92
N VAL A 143 -3.37 4.49 14.22
CA VAL A 143 -3.25 4.50 12.75
C VAL A 143 -1.86 4.08 12.32
N PRO A 144 -1.71 3.34 11.19
CA PRO A 144 -0.40 3.04 10.62
C PRO A 144 0.27 4.31 10.10
N THR A 145 1.60 4.23 9.96
CA THR A 145 2.40 5.27 9.33
C THR A 145 3.66 4.65 8.73
N VAL A 146 4.49 5.45 8.07
CA VAL A 146 5.88 5.11 7.80
C VAL A 146 6.72 5.66 8.96
N GLN A 147 7.40 4.79 9.68
CA GLN A 147 8.22 5.17 10.84
C GLN A 147 9.59 5.69 10.42
N ASP A 148 10.11 5.22 9.29
CA ASP A 148 11.43 5.56 8.77
C ASP A 148 11.35 5.82 7.27
N ALA A 149 11.62 7.07 6.88
CA ALA A 149 11.57 7.49 5.48
C ALA A 149 12.75 6.93 4.67
N GLU A 150 13.92 6.73 5.27
CA GLU A 150 15.09 6.13 4.61
C GLU A 150 14.79 4.66 4.29
N TYR A 151 14.25 3.92 5.26
CA TYR A 151 13.80 2.55 5.04
C TYR A 151 12.77 2.45 3.90
N PHE A 152 11.76 3.35 3.86
CA PHE A 152 10.79 3.38 2.78
C PHE A 152 11.47 3.62 1.41
N ARG A 153 12.42 4.55 1.35
CA ARG A 153 13.21 4.82 0.13
C ARG A 153 13.99 3.59 -0.31
N ASP A 154 14.67 2.92 0.61
CA ASP A 154 15.46 1.71 0.33
C ASP A 154 14.57 0.57 -0.17
N ALA A 155 13.39 0.38 0.45
CA ALA A 155 12.39 -0.59 -0.01
C ALA A 155 11.91 -0.27 -1.43
N PHE A 156 11.59 0.99 -1.72
CA PHE A 156 11.20 1.42 -3.06
C PHE A 156 12.30 1.13 -4.09
N LEU A 157 13.55 1.51 -3.81
CA LEU A 157 14.68 1.32 -4.71
C LEU A 157 15.02 -0.16 -4.93
N ALA A 158 14.93 -0.99 -3.88
CA ALA A 158 15.11 -2.44 -4.01
C ALA A 158 14.05 -3.05 -4.94
N VAL A 159 12.78 -2.64 -4.81
CA VAL A 159 11.71 -3.10 -5.72
C VAL A 159 11.94 -2.58 -7.15
N GLN A 160 12.42 -1.35 -7.33
CA GLN A 160 12.81 -0.83 -8.65
C GLN A 160 13.92 -1.68 -9.29
N GLU A 161 14.89 -2.16 -8.51
CA GLU A 161 15.91 -3.09 -9.01
C GLU A 161 15.28 -4.42 -9.46
N LEU A 162 14.36 -4.98 -8.67
CA LEU A 162 13.65 -6.21 -9.03
C LEU A 162 12.85 -6.04 -10.33
N VAL A 163 12.14 -4.90 -10.50
CA VAL A 163 11.39 -4.57 -11.72
C VAL A 163 12.32 -4.44 -12.93
N ASN A 164 13.40 -3.69 -12.79
CA ASN A 164 14.38 -3.48 -13.87
C ASN A 164 15.02 -4.79 -14.34
N LYS A 165 15.28 -5.71 -13.41
CA LYS A 165 15.82 -7.04 -13.71
C LYS A 165 14.78 -8.03 -14.24
N GLY A 166 13.46 -7.69 -14.19
CA GLY A 166 12.37 -8.57 -14.62
C GLY A 166 12.17 -9.78 -13.70
N LEU A 167 12.44 -9.61 -12.40
CA LEU A 167 12.36 -10.69 -11.41
C LEU A 167 10.96 -10.85 -10.80
N ILE A 168 10.07 -9.88 -10.98
CA ILE A 168 8.70 -9.89 -10.47
C ILE A 168 7.75 -10.33 -11.59
N LEU A 169 6.98 -11.38 -11.35
CA LEU A 169 5.98 -11.91 -12.29
C LEU A 169 4.63 -11.22 -12.16
N ALA A 170 4.23 -10.90 -10.94
CA ALA A 170 3.04 -10.13 -10.59
C ALA A 170 3.29 -9.40 -9.28
N GLY A 171 2.62 -8.27 -9.07
CA GLY A 171 2.75 -7.54 -7.82
C GLY A 171 1.64 -6.53 -7.62
N HIS A 172 1.29 -6.28 -6.36
CA HIS A 172 0.25 -5.35 -5.96
C HIS A 172 0.61 -4.69 -4.61
N ASP A 173 0.29 -3.43 -4.45
CA ASP A 173 0.46 -2.69 -3.21
C ASP A 173 -0.64 -3.04 -2.19
N ILE A 174 -0.33 -2.83 -0.91
CA ILE A 174 -1.29 -2.94 0.19
C ILE A 174 -1.86 -1.55 0.45
N SER A 175 -3.16 -1.39 0.21
CA SER A 175 -3.89 -0.15 0.41
C SER A 175 -5.20 -0.39 1.18
N ALA A 176 -6.29 0.28 0.80
CA ALA A 176 -7.59 0.12 1.46
C ALA A 176 -8.05 -1.35 1.50
N GLY A 177 -8.39 -1.83 2.69
CA GLY A 177 -8.80 -3.22 2.93
C GLY A 177 -7.67 -4.17 3.32
N GLY A 178 -6.40 -3.73 3.26
CA GLY A 178 -5.25 -4.47 3.76
C GLY A 178 -4.81 -5.65 2.89
N LEU A 179 -3.99 -6.53 3.47
CA LEU A 179 -3.38 -7.67 2.77
C LEU A 179 -4.40 -8.58 2.09
N ILE A 180 -5.52 -8.88 2.74
CA ILE A 180 -6.53 -9.79 2.16
C ILE A 180 -7.13 -9.24 0.88
N THR A 181 -7.39 -7.92 0.82
CA THR A 181 -7.89 -7.26 -0.39
C THR A 181 -6.87 -7.33 -1.50
N THR A 182 -5.60 -7.01 -1.22
CA THR A 182 -4.50 -7.14 -2.18
C THR A 182 -4.41 -8.54 -2.79
N LEU A 183 -4.48 -9.60 -1.98
CA LEU A 183 -4.45 -10.98 -2.45
C LEU A 183 -5.65 -11.33 -3.32
N LEU A 184 -6.85 -10.87 -2.96
CA LEU A 184 -8.07 -11.06 -3.75
C LEU A 184 -7.98 -10.33 -5.10
N GLU A 185 -7.54 -9.09 -5.11
CA GLU A 185 -7.40 -8.26 -6.32
C GLU A 185 -6.38 -8.85 -7.30
N MET A 186 -5.29 -9.43 -6.82
CA MET A 186 -4.36 -10.17 -7.66
C MET A 186 -5.02 -11.38 -8.35
N CYS A 187 -6.09 -11.94 -7.78
CA CYS A 187 -6.83 -13.06 -8.33
C CYS A 187 -8.04 -12.65 -9.19
N PHE A 188 -8.56 -11.42 -9.10
CA PHE A 188 -9.81 -11.04 -9.74
C PHE A 188 -9.76 -11.07 -11.27
N ALA A 189 -8.66 -10.64 -11.87
CA ALA A 189 -8.49 -10.66 -13.32
C ALA A 189 -8.01 -12.02 -13.85
N ASN A 190 -7.50 -12.88 -12.97
CA ASN A 190 -7.19 -14.27 -13.29
C ASN A 190 -8.48 -15.09 -13.17
N VAL A 191 -8.88 -15.78 -14.22
CA VAL A 191 -10.12 -16.59 -14.24
C VAL A 191 -9.93 -17.99 -13.69
N GLU A 192 -8.69 -18.42 -13.48
CA GLU A 192 -8.30 -19.73 -13.00
C GLU A 192 -7.34 -19.60 -11.83
N GLY A 193 -7.45 -20.48 -10.85
CA GLY A 193 -6.54 -20.54 -9.72
C GLY A 193 -6.82 -19.53 -8.59
N GLY A 194 -6.06 -19.66 -7.54
CA GLY A 194 -6.05 -18.86 -6.33
C GLY A 194 -4.73 -18.97 -5.60
N MET A 195 -4.75 -18.91 -4.27
CA MET A 195 -3.53 -18.89 -3.46
C MET A 195 -3.66 -19.74 -2.20
N GLU A 196 -2.55 -20.35 -1.82
CA GLU A 196 -2.34 -20.90 -0.49
C GLU A 196 -1.36 -20.00 0.26
N ILE A 197 -1.84 -19.37 1.35
CA ILE A 197 -1.14 -18.36 2.14
C ILE A 197 -0.90 -18.90 3.54
N ASN A 198 0.35 -18.87 4.00
CA ASN A 198 0.76 -19.22 5.35
C ASN A 198 1.42 -18.00 6.01
N LEU A 199 0.83 -17.55 7.11
CA LEU A 199 1.22 -16.33 7.82
C LEU A 199 2.00 -16.60 9.12
N ASP A 200 2.43 -17.85 9.39
CA ASP A 200 3.13 -18.24 10.62
C ASP A 200 4.43 -17.45 10.86
N LYS A 201 5.07 -17.03 9.77
CA LYS A 201 6.32 -16.25 9.81
C LYS A 201 6.11 -14.74 10.00
N MET A 202 4.87 -14.26 9.94
CA MET A 202 4.57 -12.86 10.28
C MET A 202 4.78 -12.65 11.78
N LYS A 203 5.46 -11.55 12.16
CA LYS A 203 5.76 -11.22 13.56
C LYS A 203 4.51 -10.91 14.39
N GLU A 204 3.48 -10.35 13.75
CA GLU A 204 2.19 -10.11 14.37
C GLU A 204 1.45 -11.43 14.59
N HIS A 205 0.80 -11.58 15.74
CA HIS A 205 0.03 -12.76 16.09
C HIS A 205 -1.48 -12.61 15.82
N ASP A 206 -1.98 -11.37 15.82
CA ASP A 206 -3.37 -11.08 15.55
C ASP A 206 -3.65 -11.16 14.04
N LEU A 207 -4.37 -12.22 13.64
CA LEU A 207 -4.71 -12.46 12.24
C LEU A 207 -5.55 -11.31 11.63
N VAL A 208 -6.41 -10.66 12.42
CA VAL A 208 -7.21 -9.53 11.94
C VAL A 208 -6.30 -8.35 11.61
N LYS A 209 -5.29 -8.06 12.44
CA LYS A 209 -4.29 -7.05 12.13
C LYS A 209 -3.48 -7.40 10.89
N ILE A 210 -3.05 -8.65 10.73
CA ILE A 210 -2.28 -9.08 9.56
C ILE A 210 -3.09 -8.91 8.28
N LEU A 211 -4.36 -9.30 8.28
CA LEU A 211 -5.19 -9.31 7.08
C LEU A 211 -5.74 -7.92 6.70
N PHE A 212 -6.06 -7.08 7.68
CA PHE A 212 -6.85 -5.87 7.47
C PHE A 212 -6.15 -4.57 7.82
N SER A 213 -4.89 -4.59 8.32
CA SER A 213 -4.15 -3.35 8.48
C SER A 213 -3.72 -2.80 7.13
N GLU A 214 -3.75 -1.48 7.02
CA GLU A 214 -3.40 -0.73 5.81
C GLU A 214 -2.01 -0.09 5.96
N ASN A 215 -1.09 -0.82 6.60
CA ASN A 215 0.31 -0.43 6.65
C ASN A 215 0.91 -0.47 5.23
N PRO A 216 1.68 0.55 4.82
CA PRO A 216 2.36 0.52 3.53
C PRO A 216 3.21 -0.73 3.33
N GLY A 217 2.97 -1.42 2.25
CA GLY A 217 3.65 -2.65 1.89
C GLY A 217 3.21 -3.13 0.52
N ILE A 218 3.81 -4.20 0.04
CA ILE A 218 3.47 -4.80 -1.25
C ILE A 218 3.48 -6.31 -1.19
N VAL A 219 2.79 -6.93 -2.13
CA VAL A 219 2.86 -8.37 -2.40
C VAL A 219 3.46 -8.59 -3.77
N ILE A 220 4.45 -9.48 -3.87
CA ILE A 220 5.05 -9.87 -5.14
C ILE A 220 5.03 -11.37 -5.36
N GLN A 221 4.90 -11.78 -6.60
CA GLN A 221 5.08 -13.16 -7.07
C GLN A 221 6.41 -13.28 -7.83
N VAL A 222 7.22 -14.25 -7.45
CA VAL A 222 8.57 -14.47 -7.97
C VAL A 222 8.74 -15.91 -8.41
N SER A 223 9.44 -16.14 -9.54
CA SER A 223 9.83 -17.51 -9.95
C SER A 223 10.80 -18.14 -8.94
N ASP A 224 10.59 -19.40 -8.59
CA ASP A 224 11.47 -20.14 -7.69
C ASP A 224 12.94 -20.20 -8.16
N LYS A 225 13.16 -19.99 -9.46
CA LYS A 225 14.51 -19.91 -10.03
C LYS A 225 15.28 -18.67 -9.58
N HIS A 226 14.56 -17.59 -9.25
CA HIS A 226 15.13 -16.28 -8.93
C HIS A 226 14.97 -15.89 -7.45
N LYS A 227 14.37 -16.77 -6.64
CA LYS A 227 14.07 -16.43 -5.24
C LYS A 227 15.29 -16.06 -4.40
N GLU A 228 16.44 -16.67 -4.64
CA GLU A 228 17.66 -16.35 -3.89
C GLU A 228 18.24 -14.99 -4.31
N GLU A 229 18.19 -14.65 -5.60
CA GLU A 229 18.58 -13.31 -6.07
C GLU A 229 17.66 -12.23 -5.52
N VAL A 230 16.33 -12.46 -5.50
CA VAL A 230 15.35 -11.53 -4.92
C VAL A 230 15.62 -11.31 -3.44
N LYS A 231 15.84 -12.38 -2.68
CA LYS A 231 16.16 -12.27 -1.25
C LYS A 231 17.45 -11.47 -1.02
N GLN A 232 18.50 -11.76 -1.80
CA GLN A 232 19.78 -11.06 -1.67
C GLN A 232 19.62 -9.56 -1.88
N ILE A 233 18.85 -9.13 -2.90
CA ILE A 233 18.58 -7.71 -3.17
C ILE A 233 17.86 -7.06 -1.98
N LEU A 234 16.83 -7.72 -1.43
CA LEU A 234 16.08 -7.19 -0.29
C LEU A 234 16.93 -7.15 1.00
N GLU A 235 17.74 -8.17 1.24
CA GLU A 235 18.65 -8.25 2.40
C GLU A 235 19.77 -7.21 2.32
N ASP A 236 20.36 -7.00 1.15
CA ASP A 236 21.40 -5.99 0.94
C ASP A 236 20.85 -4.56 1.14
N ALA A 237 19.57 -4.35 0.83
CA ALA A 237 18.87 -3.09 1.08
C ALA A 237 18.32 -2.98 2.52
N GLY A 238 18.47 -4.00 3.38
CA GLY A 238 17.94 -4.00 4.74
C GLY A 238 16.41 -4.04 4.82
N VAL A 239 15.72 -4.50 3.78
CA VAL A 239 14.26 -4.47 3.65
C VAL A 239 13.63 -5.74 4.21
N GLY A 240 12.62 -5.57 5.08
CA GLY A 240 11.87 -6.67 5.67
C GLY A 240 10.94 -7.35 4.67
N TYR A 241 11.05 -8.66 4.54
CA TYR A 241 10.17 -9.45 3.69
C TYR A 241 9.80 -10.78 4.36
N VAL A 242 8.66 -11.33 3.97
CA VAL A 242 8.20 -12.64 4.44
C VAL A 242 7.67 -13.45 3.25
N LYS A 243 8.13 -14.70 3.11
CA LYS A 243 7.47 -15.65 2.23
C LYS A 243 6.11 -16.00 2.83
N ILE A 244 5.02 -15.68 2.13
CA ILE A 244 3.66 -15.89 2.62
C ILE A 244 2.90 -16.98 1.87
N GLY A 245 3.35 -17.44 0.69
CA GLY A 245 2.56 -18.46 0.01
C GLY A 245 3.01 -18.81 -1.40
N LYS A 246 2.08 -19.41 -2.12
CA LYS A 246 2.22 -19.84 -3.52
C LYS A 246 0.85 -19.82 -4.22
N PRO A 247 0.81 -19.76 -5.57
CA PRO A 247 -0.42 -20.00 -6.33
C PRO A 247 -0.91 -21.44 -6.21
N THR A 248 -2.22 -21.63 -6.43
CA THR A 248 -2.88 -22.94 -6.53
C THR A 248 -3.86 -22.96 -7.70
N ASP A 249 -4.26 -24.14 -8.14
CA ASP A 249 -5.26 -24.31 -9.21
C ASP A 249 -6.71 -24.12 -8.74
N GLU A 250 -6.93 -24.04 -7.42
CA GLU A 250 -8.25 -23.90 -6.85
C GLU A 250 -8.69 -22.44 -6.76
N ARG A 251 -9.97 -22.15 -7.06
CA ARG A 251 -10.51 -20.77 -7.14
C ARG A 251 -10.89 -20.21 -5.77
N HIS A 252 -9.92 -20.23 -4.83
CA HIS A 252 -10.04 -19.62 -3.52
C HIS A 252 -8.67 -19.18 -2.98
N ILE A 253 -8.70 -18.35 -1.94
CA ILE A 253 -7.53 -18.06 -1.13
C ILE A 253 -7.67 -18.81 0.18
N LEU A 254 -6.75 -19.73 0.44
CA LEU A 254 -6.64 -20.45 1.70
C LEU A 254 -5.59 -19.75 2.57
N VAL A 255 -6.02 -19.22 3.72
CA VAL A 255 -5.13 -18.52 4.65
C VAL A 255 -4.96 -19.35 5.91
N SER A 256 -3.74 -19.67 6.28
CA SER A 256 -3.40 -20.37 7.52
C SER A 256 -2.53 -19.47 8.42
N LYS A 257 -2.79 -19.55 9.73
CA LYS A 257 -1.99 -18.95 10.79
C LYS A 257 -2.12 -19.80 12.04
N ASP A 258 -1.00 -20.29 12.57
CA ASP A 258 -0.98 -21.25 13.67
C ASP A 258 -1.90 -22.44 13.37
N ASP A 259 -2.84 -22.78 14.26
CA ASP A 259 -3.79 -23.89 14.07
C ASP A 259 -5.07 -23.48 13.32
N ALA A 260 -5.22 -22.22 12.91
CA ALA A 260 -6.41 -21.69 12.25
C ALA A 260 -6.24 -21.66 10.72
N THR A 261 -7.32 -22.02 10.00
CA THR A 261 -7.37 -21.95 8.54
C THR A 261 -8.69 -21.33 8.10
N TYR A 262 -8.61 -20.39 7.16
CA TYR A 262 -9.75 -19.67 6.60
C TYR A 262 -9.72 -19.75 5.09
N GLN A 263 -10.90 -19.86 4.48
CA GLN A 263 -11.05 -19.92 3.03
C GLN A 263 -11.89 -18.75 2.52
N PHE A 264 -11.39 -18.05 1.53
CA PHE A 264 -12.06 -16.94 0.86
C PHE A 264 -12.35 -17.33 -0.59
N GLY A 265 -13.62 -17.42 -0.95
CA GLY A 265 -14.04 -17.73 -2.32
C GLY A 265 -13.89 -16.51 -3.21
N ILE A 266 -13.00 -16.54 -4.18
CA ILE A 266 -12.63 -15.39 -5.02
C ILE A 266 -13.83 -14.85 -5.79
N ASP A 267 -14.61 -15.74 -6.43
CA ASP A 267 -15.76 -15.33 -7.26
C ASP A 267 -16.93 -14.80 -6.43
N TYR A 268 -16.99 -15.15 -5.15
CA TYR A 268 -17.98 -14.61 -4.21
C TYR A 268 -17.59 -13.20 -3.72
N MET A 269 -16.30 -12.91 -3.62
CA MET A 269 -15.77 -11.64 -3.12
C MET A 269 -15.58 -10.59 -4.23
N ARG A 270 -15.60 -11.00 -5.49
CA ARG A 270 -15.52 -10.12 -6.67
C ARG A 270 -16.86 -9.42 -6.90
#